data_63f27407bed92ad9a1fc7ba5b7d05e60
#
_entry.id   63f27407bed92ad9a1fc7ba5b7d05e60
#
_cell.length_a   1.000
_cell.length_b   1.000
_cell.length_c   1.000
_cell.angle_alpha   90.00
_cell.angle_beta   90.00
_cell.angle_gamma   90.00
#
_symmetry.space_group_name_H-M   'P 1'
#
loop_
_entity.id
_entity.type
_entity.pdbx_description
1 polymer ?
#
loop_
_entity_poly.entity_id
_entity_poly.type
_entity_poly.pdbx_seq_one_letter_code
_entity_poly.pdbx_strand_id
1 'polypeptide(L)'
;IHLSLWFYIFLHLIHARMINKIGILCTYSFPEGMAPTIRILSYGQGLVDNGCKVEVVIFQPKVGDNAYSLSGYVGGVKYTYAHKRDTNKSKLYKLFVDRPKSLLNAIKKIRNSHKEEKFDCILLSFDYPIYLLFFAPVLRIIGIKVGFIGDEFPEPIRRLKSSIPFSYKLAYKFVYQFISFRVLMTEALQRFYNELVCEKPTYILCSILNTARFDGIVKQKVSRKYMCYMGNMMLAKDNVDNIIRAFKRVCDDFSDVDLYLYGTPNDKDKSIVEGVISELGLGNRVFIKGRIDYNLVPQTLANAEILVTSQPATKRAAGGFPTKLEEYMMSHTPAIVTNVGEIHYYVQDNNTVYLVEPYDDVAYAEKMRYILSHPQEAKEVAGRAYNYAIANFGSKEVTKKLIDFLDNTL
;
A
#
# COMPACT_ATOMS: atom_id res chain seq x y z
N ILE A 1 -11.22 -43.98 -24.45
CA ILE A 1 -10.74 -42.57 -24.52
C ILE A 1 -11.45 -41.70 -23.45
N HIS A 2 -12.76 -41.93 -23.16
CA HIS A 2 -13.47 -41.13 -22.14
C HIS A 2 -13.09 -41.42 -20.67
N LEU A 3 -12.65 -42.63 -20.33
CA LEU A 3 -12.21 -42.96 -18.95
C LEU A 3 -10.88 -42.33 -18.58
N SER A 4 -9.97 -42.11 -19.53
CA SER A 4 -8.67 -41.48 -19.27
C SER A 4 -8.78 -40.00 -18.99
N LEU A 5 -9.74 -39.30 -19.61
CA LEU A 5 -9.97 -37.88 -19.41
C LEU A 5 -10.61 -37.60 -18.01
N TRP A 6 -11.56 -38.45 -17.58
CA TRP A 6 -12.15 -38.40 -16.26
C TRP A 6 -11.14 -38.72 -15.16
N PHE A 7 -10.26 -39.68 -15.38
CA PHE A 7 -9.18 -40.04 -14.46
C PHE A 7 -8.13 -38.92 -14.36
N TYR A 8 -7.83 -38.26 -15.48
CA TYR A 8 -6.93 -37.09 -15.52
C TYR A 8 -7.53 -35.84 -14.81
N ILE A 9 -8.82 -35.59 -15.05
CA ILE A 9 -9.58 -34.53 -14.33
C ILE A 9 -9.72 -34.86 -12.85
N PHE A 10 -9.99 -36.11 -12.50
CA PHE A 10 -10.09 -36.59 -11.13
C PHE A 10 -8.73 -36.55 -10.39
N LEU A 11 -7.62 -36.90 -11.07
CA LEU A 11 -6.27 -36.73 -10.51
C LEU A 11 -5.88 -35.25 -10.35
N HIS A 12 -6.26 -34.38 -11.27
CA HIS A 12 -6.05 -32.94 -11.13
C HIS A 12 -6.91 -32.32 -9.99
N LEU A 13 -8.13 -32.81 -9.77
CA LEU A 13 -8.97 -32.40 -8.65
C LEU A 13 -8.48 -32.94 -7.30
N ILE A 14 -7.81 -34.08 -7.26
CA ILE A 14 -7.25 -34.67 -6.02
C ILE A 14 -5.90 -34.02 -5.63
N HIS A 15 -5.18 -33.38 -6.54
CA HIS A 15 -3.87 -32.77 -6.28
C HIS A 15 -3.89 -31.24 -6.20
N ALA A 16 -5.05 -30.60 -6.27
CA ALA A 16 -5.12 -29.18 -5.97
C ALA A 16 -4.96 -29.00 -4.45
N ARG A 17 -3.74 -28.81 -3.99
CA ARG A 17 -3.44 -28.37 -2.65
C ARG A 17 -4.06 -26.98 -2.47
N MET A 18 -5.19 -26.91 -1.80
CA MET A 18 -5.81 -25.62 -1.51
C MET A 18 -5.11 -24.96 -0.32
N ILE A 19 -4.61 -23.76 -0.54
CA ILE A 19 -4.08 -22.91 0.53
C ILE A 19 -5.21 -22.66 1.53
N ASN A 20 -4.97 -23.02 2.79
CA ASN A 20 -5.96 -22.95 3.87
C ASN A 20 -5.62 -21.91 4.92
N LYS A 21 -4.35 -21.84 5.35
CA LYS A 21 -3.92 -20.94 6.42
C LYS A 21 -2.66 -20.17 6.07
N ILE A 22 -2.76 -18.84 6.06
CA ILE A 22 -1.65 -17.91 5.76
C ILE A 22 -1.33 -17.08 7.00
N GLY A 23 -0.04 -16.98 7.33
CA GLY A 23 0.46 -16.04 8.32
C GLY A 23 1.00 -14.77 7.66
N ILE A 24 0.85 -13.62 8.30
CA ILE A 24 1.53 -12.37 7.94
C ILE A 24 2.31 -11.89 9.15
N LEU A 25 3.63 -11.76 9.02
CA LEU A 25 4.50 -11.24 10.05
C LEU A 25 4.93 -9.82 9.71
N CYS A 26 4.63 -8.87 10.59
CA CYS A 26 4.89 -7.46 10.33
C CYS A 26 5.37 -6.66 11.54
N THR A 27 5.81 -5.42 11.29
CA THR A 27 6.26 -4.46 12.30
C THR A 27 5.27 -3.32 12.55
N TYR A 28 4.20 -3.26 11.77
CA TYR A 28 3.25 -2.15 11.80
C TYR A 28 2.23 -2.32 12.92
N SER A 29 1.70 -1.21 13.44
CA SER A 29 0.55 -1.24 14.34
C SER A 29 -0.66 -1.84 13.62
N PHE A 30 -1.47 -2.65 14.31
CA PHE A 30 -2.61 -3.34 13.73
C PHE A 30 -3.71 -3.49 14.80
N PRO A 31 -5.00 -3.41 14.49
CA PRO A 31 -5.61 -3.27 13.16
C PRO A 31 -5.64 -1.85 12.62
N GLU A 32 -5.28 -0.84 13.40
CA GLU A 32 -5.26 0.55 12.97
C GLU A 32 -3.83 1.06 12.80
N GLY A 33 -3.62 1.87 11.75
CA GLY A 33 -2.30 2.41 11.43
C GLY A 33 -2.28 3.21 10.14
N MET A 34 -1.08 3.32 9.57
CA MET A 34 -0.80 4.02 8.31
C MET A 34 -1.03 3.09 7.11
N ALA A 35 -0.76 3.58 5.90
CA ALA A 35 -0.91 2.85 4.65
C ALA A 35 -0.40 1.39 4.67
N PRO A 36 0.76 1.04 5.28
CA PRO A 36 1.18 -0.36 5.37
C PRO A 36 0.22 -1.24 6.18
N THR A 37 -0.39 -0.71 7.26
CA THR A 37 -1.39 -1.43 8.03
C THR A 37 -2.65 -1.69 7.23
N ILE A 38 -3.13 -0.67 6.50
CA ILE A 38 -4.31 -0.77 5.63
C ILE A 38 -4.07 -1.82 4.55
N ARG A 39 -2.89 -1.82 3.95
CA ARG A 39 -2.50 -2.82 2.95
C ARG A 39 -2.50 -4.24 3.52
N ILE A 40 -1.91 -4.49 4.70
CA ILE A 40 -1.93 -5.80 5.36
C ILE A 40 -3.36 -6.22 5.71
N LEU A 41 -4.19 -5.30 6.17
CA LEU A 41 -5.59 -5.57 6.46
C LEU A 41 -6.35 -5.97 5.19
N SER A 42 -6.12 -5.26 4.07
CA SER A 42 -6.73 -5.62 2.77
C SER A 42 -6.27 -7.00 2.28
N TYR A 43 -4.99 -7.36 2.43
CA TYR A 43 -4.52 -8.73 2.19
C TYR A 43 -5.29 -9.74 3.03
N GLY A 44 -5.33 -9.48 4.35
CA GLY A 44 -5.98 -10.39 5.29
C GLY A 44 -7.45 -10.60 4.99
N GLN A 45 -8.20 -9.52 4.79
CA GLN A 45 -9.63 -9.57 4.49
C GLN A 45 -9.91 -10.26 3.15
N GLY A 46 -9.18 -9.89 2.09
CA GLY A 46 -9.36 -10.53 0.80
C GLY A 46 -9.06 -12.04 0.82
N LEU A 47 -8.03 -12.47 1.57
CA LEU A 47 -7.74 -13.90 1.76
C LEU A 47 -8.86 -14.60 2.56
N VAL A 48 -9.41 -13.95 3.59
CA VAL A 48 -10.56 -14.47 4.36
C VAL A 48 -11.81 -14.59 3.49
N ASP A 49 -12.08 -13.59 2.65
CA ASP A 49 -13.20 -13.58 1.70
C ASP A 49 -13.09 -14.71 0.64
N ASN A 50 -11.89 -15.22 0.42
CA ASN A 50 -11.61 -16.38 -0.42
C ASN A 50 -11.48 -17.71 0.38
N GLY A 51 -11.89 -17.72 1.64
CA GLY A 51 -11.97 -18.93 2.48
C GLY A 51 -10.70 -19.29 3.24
N CYS A 52 -9.62 -18.51 3.15
CA CYS A 52 -8.39 -18.76 3.91
C CYS A 52 -8.52 -18.29 5.38
N LYS A 53 -7.89 -19.01 6.29
CA LYS A 53 -7.63 -18.52 7.64
C LYS A 53 -6.40 -17.65 7.63
N VAL A 54 -6.50 -16.45 8.21
CA VAL A 54 -5.39 -15.49 8.23
C VAL A 54 -5.03 -15.09 9.65
N GLU A 55 -3.75 -15.13 9.97
CA GLU A 55 -3.21 -14.68 11.25
C GLU A 55 -2.07 -13.67 11.05
N VAL A 56 -2.27 -12.44 11.54
CA VAL A 56 -1.26 -11.38 11.54
C VAL A 56 -0.52 -11.39 12.87
N VAL A 57 0.79 -11.60 12.83
CA VAL A 57 1.65 -11.54 14.02
C VAL A 57 2.48 -10.26 13.97
N ILE A 58 2.31 -9.42 14.98
CA ILE A 58 3.00 -8.13 15.09
C ILE A 58 4.13 -8.29 16.12
N PHE A 59 5.38 -8.26 15.67
CA PHE A 59 6.52 -8.41 16.58
C PHE A 59 7.08 -7.10 17.11
N GLN A 60 6.61 -5.96 16.65
CA GLN A 60 6.87 -4.68 17.31
C GLN A 60 6.04 -4.59 18.60
N PRO A 61 6.64 -4.16 19.71
CA PRO A 61 5.90 -3.91 20.93
C PRO A 61 4.85 -2.79 20.69
N LYS A 62 3.62 -3.01 21.16
CA LYS A 62 2.58 -1.99 21.09
C LYS A 62 2.96 -0.79 21.95
N VAL A 63 2.85 0.42 21.42
CA VAL A 63 3.14 1.68 22.11
C VAL A 63 1.84 2.27 22.66
N GLY A 64 1.81 2.60 23.96
CA GLY A 64 0.70 3.31 24.61
C GLY A 64 -0.44 2.43 25.10
N ASP A 65 -1.39 3.05 25.80
CA ASP A 65 -2.62 2.43 26.31
C ASP A 65 -3.75 2.55 25.28
N ASN A 66 -3.50 2.11 24.06
CA ASN A 66 -4.52 2.17 23.04
C ASN A 66 -5.64 1.16 23.34
N ALA A 67 -6.85 1.48 22.90
CA ALA A 67 -8.08 0.73 23.09
C ALA A 67 -8.06 -0.71 22.54
N TYR A 68 -7.00 -1.13 21.83
CA TYR A 68 -6.90 -2.47 21.25
C TYR A 68 -6.23 -3.46 22.18
N SER A 69 -6.84 -4.63 22.27
CA SER A 69 -6.25 -5.78 22.97
C SER A 69 -4.96 -6.24 22.25
N LEU A 70 -4.10 -6.99 22.97
CA LEU A 70 -2.88 -7.58 22.39
C LEU A 70 -3.18 -8.71 21.38
N SER A 71 -4.43 -9.12 21.27
CA SER A 71 -4.92 -10.09 20.28
C SER A 71 -6.42 -9.89 20.06
N GLY A 72 -6.90 -10.27 18.90
CA GLY A 72 -8.31 -10.14 18.53
C GLY A 72 -8.56 -10.50 17.08
N TYR A 73 -9.73 -10.11 16.60
CA TYR A 73 -10.15 -10.29 15.21
C TYR A 73 -10.61 -8.96 14.62
N VAL A 74 -10.36 -8.76 13.34
CA VAL A 74 -10.90 -7.65 12.55
C VAL A 74 -11.17 -8.14 11.13
N GLY A 75 -12.42 -8.02 10.66
CA GLY A 75 -12.80 -8.52 9.33
C GLY A 75 -12.44 -10.00 9.09
N GLY A 76 -12.60 -10.86 10.10
CA GLY A 76 -12.23 -12.28 10.05
C GLY A 76 -10.72 -12.57 10.18
N VAL A 77 -9.88 -11.55 10.14
CA VAL A 77 -8.42 -11.66 10.30
C VAL A 77 -8.06 -11.72 11.77
N LYS A 78 -7.44 -12.82 12.22
CA LYS A 78 -6.87 -12.93 13.56
C LYS A 78 -5.59 -12.10 13.66
N TYR A 79 -5.40 -11.36 14.75
CA TYR A 79 -4.15 -10.67 15.01
C TYR A 79 -3.62 -10.91 16.41
N THR A 80 -2.29 -10.87 16.54
CA THR A 80 -1.62 -11.09 17.82
C THR A 80 -0.32 -10.29 17.91
N TYR A 81 -0.20 -9.48 18.97
CA TYR A 81 1.06 -8.80 19.29
C TYR A 81 1.98 -9.75 20.06
N ALA A 82 3.24 -9.82 19.65
CA ALA A 82 4.23 -10.65 20.29
C ALA A 82 4.58 -10.19 21.71
N HIS A 83 4.53 -8.88 21.96
CA HIS A 83 4.91 -8.31 23.25
C HIS A 83 4.25 -6.92 23.46
N LYS A 84 3.92 -6.60 24.72
CA LYS A 84 3.52 -5.25 25.14
C LYS A 84 4.77 -4.44 25.47
N ARG A 85 4.93 -3.26 24.85
CA ARG A 85 6.07 -2.38 25.11
C ARG A 85 5.86 -1.60 26.42
N ASP A 86 6.89 -1.57 27.26
CA ASP A 86 6.94 -0.64 28.38
C ASP A 86 7.51 0.71 27.89
N THR A 87 6.67 1.75 27.88
CA THR A 87 7.04 3.08 27.41
C THR A 87 8.02 3.80 28.34
N ASN A 88 8.07 3.42 29.61
CA ASN A 88 8.88 4.08 30.63
C ASN A 88 10.35 3.62 30.66
N LYS A 89 10.70 2.56 29.91
CA LYS A 89 12.06 2.04 29.88
C LYS A 89 12.99 2.84 28.96
N SER A 90 14.29 2.81 29.29
CA SER A 90 15.35 3.47 28.53
C SER A 90 15.46 2.94 27.07
N LYS A 91 16.10 3.73 26.18
CA LYS A 91 16.37 3.31 24.80
C LYS A 91 17.21 2.02 24.74
N LEU A 92 18.19 1.88 25.62
CA LEU A 92 19.06 0.69 25.69
C LEU A 92 18.26 -0.55 26.12
N TYR A 93 17.41 -0.43 27.15
CA TYR A 93 16.53 -1.52 27.55
C TYR A 93 15.63 -1.97 26.42
N LYS A 94 15.00 -1.02 25.69
CA LYS A 94 14.17 -1.31 24.51
C LYS A 94 14.95 -2.03 23.40
N LEU A 95 16.24 -1.68 23.21
CA LEU A 95 17.07 -2.27 22.19
C LEU A 95 17.53 -3.70 22.57
N PHE A 96 18.03 -3.87 23.80
CA PHE A 96 18.71 -5.12 24.20
C PHE A 96 17.79 -6.13 24.92
N VAL A 97 16.64 -5.69 25.43
CA VAL A 97 15.69 -6.56 26.15
C VAL A 97 14.37 -6.69 25.40
N ASP A 98 13.68 -5.57 25.15
CA ASP A 98 12.34 -5.64 24.55
C ASP A 98 12.35 -6.20 23.13
N ARG A 99 13.29 -5.76 22.28
CA ARG A 99 13.36 -6.27 20.89
C ARG A 99 13.65 -7.77 20.83
N PRO A 100 14.73 -8.31 21.45
CA PRO A 100 14.97 -9.76 21.45
C PRO A 100 13.79 -10.55 22.02
N LYS A 101 13.20 -10.09 23.12
CA LYS A 101 12.03 -10.72 23.73
C LYS A 101 10.83 -10.74 22.78
N SER A 102 10.59 -9.64 22.06
CA SER A 102 9.53 -9.57 21.08
C SER A 102 9.73 -10.53 19.89
N LEU A 103 10.97 -10.65 19.39
CA LEU A 103 11.30 -11.58 18.31
C LEU A 103 11.07 -13.04 18.74
N LEU A 104 11.58 -13.43 19.92
CA LEU A 104 11.42 -14.78 20.46
C LEU A 104 9.94 -15.11 20.73
N ASN A 105 9.20 -14.17 21.30
CA ASN A 105 7.77 -14.34 21.54
C ASN A 105 6.99 -14.48 20.23
N ALA A 106 7.35 -13.74 19.17
CA ALA A 106 6.73 -13.90 17.87
C ALA A 106 6.89 -15.33 17.34
N ILE A 107 8.13 -15.87 17.39
CA ILE A 107 8.38 -17.27 16.99
C ILE A 107 7.59 -18.24 17.86
N LYS A 108 7.55 -18.04 19.21
CA LYS A 108 6.76 -18.91 20.12
C LYS A 108 5.28 -18.92 19.72
N LYS A 109 4.69 -17.74 19.45
CA LYS A 109 3.28 -17.64 19.05
C LYS A 109 3.03 -18.31 17.70
N ILE A 110 3.86 -18.05 16.70
CA ILE A 110 3.78 -18.70 15.38
C ILE A 110 3.91 -20.21 15.50
N ARG A 111 4.89 -20.70 16.28
CA ARG A 111 5.08 -22.16 16.48
C ARG A 111 3.88 -22.82 17.17
N ASN A 112 3.29 -22.17 18.17
CA ASN A 112 2.10 -22.69 18.84
C ASN A 112 0.92 -22.73 17.87
N SER A 113 0.63 -21.64 17.16
CA SER A 113 -0.44 -21.59 16.16
C SER A 113 -0.24 -22.59 15.01
N HIS A 114 1.04 -22.82 14.59
CA HIS A 114 1.37 -23.82 13.58
C HIS A 114 1.20 -25.27 14.05
N LYS A 115 1.36 -25.53 15.37
CA LYS A 115 1.08 -26.86 15.96
C LYS A 115 -0.42 -27.14 16.05
N GLU A 116 -1.22 -26.11 16.34
CA GLU A 116 -2.68 -26.21 16.40
C GLU A 116 -3.26 -26.46 15.00
N GLU A 117 -2.81 -25.66 14.03
CA GLU A 117 -3.17 -25.75 12.62
C GLU A 117 -2.03 -25.23 11.76
N LYS A 118 -1.57 -26.05 10.82
CA LYS A 118 -0.39 -25.73 10.00
C LYS A 118 -0.60 -24.50 9.12
N PHE A 119 0.35 -23.59 9.15
CA PHE A 119 0.47 -22.55 8.11
C PHE A 119 0.99 -23.18 6.83
N ASP A 120 0.38 -22.89 5.72
CA ASP A 120 0.91 -23.21 4.39
C ASP A 120 2.12 -22.32 4.07
N CYS A 121 2.01 -21.02 4.40
CA CYS A 121 3.13 -20.09 4.34
C CYS A 121 2.98 -18.94 5.35
N ILE A 122 4.11 -18.23 5.57
CA ILE A 122 4.13 -16.95 6.26
C ILE A 122 4.75 -15.90 5.33
N LEU A 123 4.03 -14.79 5.16
CA LEU A 123 4.46 -13.61 4.43
C LEU A 123 5.20 -12.65 5.37
N LEU A 124 6.46 -12.34 5.06
CA LEU A 124 7.26 -11.35 5.79
C LEU A 124 7.02 -9.96 5.17
N SER A 125 6.33 -9.08 5.89
CA SER A 125 6.02 -7.72 5.46
C SER A 125 6.94 -6.71 6.15
N PHE A 126 8.22 -6.80 5.87
CA PHE A 126 9.29 -5.89 6.29
C PHE A 126 10.56 -6.15 5.49
N ASP A 127 11.39 -5.12 5.29
CA ASP A 127 12.59 -5.15 4.45
C ASP A 127 13.91 -4.98 5.22
N TYR A 128 13.86 -4.89 6.56
CA TYR A 128 15.06 -4.75 7.39
C TYR A 128 15.86 -6.06 7.43
N PRO A 129 17.13 -6.07 6.91
CA PRO A 129 17.91 -7.31 6.81
C PRO A 129 18.07 -8.06 8.12
N ILE A 130 18.22 -7.35 9.24
CA ILE A 130 18.40 -7.98 10.56
C ILE A 130 17.18 -8.82 10.99
N TYR A 131 15.98 -8.38 10.66
CA TYR A 131 14.76 -9.14 10.96
C TYR A 131 14.58 -10.31 9.99
N LEU A 132 14.91 -10.09 8.72
CA LEU A 132 14.88 -11.15 7.71
C LEU A 132 15.88 -12.27 8.08
N LEU A 133 17.11 -11.91 8.48
CA LEU A 133 18.14 -12.84 8.95
C LEU A 133 17.69 -13.69 10.15
N PHE A 134 16.85 -13.13 11.01
CA PHE A 134 16.32 -13.85 12.17
C PHE A 134 15.12 -14.74 11.78
N PHE A 135 14.10 -14.19 11.13
CA PHE A 135 12.84 -14.89 10.94
C PHE A 135 12.87 -15.93 9.81
N ALA A 136 13.47 -15.62 8.66
CA ALA A 136 13.38 -16.50 7.51
C ALA A 136 14.01 -17.89 7.76
N PRO A 137 15.24 -18.00 8.30
CA PRO A 137 15.82 -19.31 8.62
C PRO A 137 15.02 -20.06 9.69
N VAL A 138 14.60 -19.37 10.77
CA VAL A 138 13.89 -20.02 11.88
C VAL A 138 12.53 -20.57 11.43
N LEU A 139 11.77 -19.82 10.62
CA LEU A 139 10.50 -20.30 10.07
C LEU A 139 10.68 -21.52 9.17
N ARG A 140 11.73 -21.54 8.36
CA ARG A 140 12.06 -22.72 7.52
C ARG A 140 12.44 -23.94 8.35
N ILE A 141 13.18 -23.77 9.45
CA ILE A 141 13.52 -24.86 10.40
C ILE A 141 12.23 -25.40 11.06
N ILE A 142 11.26 -24.56 11.34
CA ILE A 142 9.95 -24.98 11.88
C ILE A 142 9.10 -25.73 10.81
N GLY A 143 9.52 -25.70 9.54
CA GLY A 143 8.81 -26.37 8.43
C GLY A 143 7.80 -25.48 7.70
N ILE A 144 7.83 -24.16 7.92
CA ILE A 144 6.91 -23.22 7.28
C ILE A 144 7.56 -22.64 6.03
N LYS A 145 6.80 -22.58 4.92
CA LYS A 145 7.23 -21.87 3.71
C LYS A 145 7.21 -20.36 3.95
N VAL A 146 8.20 -19.65 3.41
CA VAL A 146 8.38 -18.22 3.67
C VAL A 146 8.24 -17.43 2.39
N GLY A 147 7.28 -16.51 2.36
CA GLY A 147 7.13 -15.50 1.32
C GLY A 147 7.66 -14.14 1.76
N PHE A 148 8.13 -13.33 0.84
CA PHE A 148 8.57 -11.96 1.09
C PHE A 148 7.65 -10.97 0.39
N ILE A 149 7.08 -10.01 1.13
CA ILE A 149 6.34 -8.87 0.56
C ILE A 149 7.30 -7.68 0.43
N GLY A 150 7.43 -7.18 -0.79
CA GLY A 150 8.23 -5.99 -1.11
C GLY A 150 7.39 -4.92 -1.78
N ASP A 151 7.10 -3.86 -1.03
CA ASP A 151 6.25 -2.75 -1.50
C ASP A 151 7.06 -1.53 -1.99
N GLU A 152 8.33 -1.45 -1.64
CA GLU A 152 9.25 -0.37 -2.05
C GLU A 152 10.68 -0.92 -2.13
N PHE A 153 11.60 -0.18 -2.75
CA PHE A 153 13.03 -0.47 -2.67
C PHE A 153 13.51 -0.45 -1.21
N PRO A 154 14.59 -1.18 -0.87
CA PRO A 154 15.20 -1.13 0.46
C PRO A 154 15.49 0.29 0.94
N GLU A 155 15.44 0.50 2.27
CA GLU A 155 15.55 1.82 2.91
C GLU A 155 16.69 2.71 2.37
N PRO A 156 17.92 2.21 2.12
CA PRO A 156 18.98 3.05 1.60
C PRO A 156 18.64 3.71 0.26
N ILE A 157 17.95 2.99 -0.63
CA ILE A 157 17.50 3.55 -1.93
C ILE A 157 16.34 4.52 -1.71
N ARG A 158 15.40 4.20 -0.81
CA ARG A 158 14.30 5.11 -0.46
C ARG A 158 14.80 6.44 0.13
N ARG A 159 15.97 6.43 0.76
CA ARG A 159 16.67 7.62 1.26
C ARG A 159 17.59 8.27 0.20
N LEU A 160 17.29 8.06 -1.05
CA LEU A 160 18.00 8.65 -2.20
C LEU A 160 19.48 8.26 -2.32
N LYS A 161 19.91 7.15 -1.72
CA LYS A 161 21.23 6.58 -2.00
C LYS A 161 21.21 5.86 -3.35
N SER A 162 22.31 5.95 -4.08
CA SER A 162 22.46 5.30 -5.40
C SER A 162 22.46 3.77 -5.33
N SER A 163 22.90 3.20 -4.20
CA SER A 163 23.04 1.76 -4.02
C SER A 163 22.85 1.35 -2.55
N ILE A 164 22.62 0.05 -2.34
CA ILE A 164 22.56 -0.53 -0.99
C ILE A 164 23.98 -0.86 -0.48
N PRO A 165 24.24 -0.76 0.84
CA PRO A 165 25.51 -1.13 1.45
C PRO A 165 25.87 -2.61 1.20
N PHE A 166 27.16 -2.92 1.17
CA PHE A 166 27.64 -4.31 0.98
C PHE A 166 27.08 -5.28 2.03
N SER A 167 26.98 -4.85 3.28
CA SER A 167 26.38 -5.65 4.36
C SER A 167 24.91 -6.03 4.09
N TYR A 168 24.14 -5.13 3.49
CA TYR A 168 22.78 -5.42 3.05
C TYR A 168 22.76 -6.45 1.91
N LYS A 169 23.66 -6.30 0.91
CA LYS A 169 23.77 -7.26 -0.20
C LYS A 169 24.06 -8.68 0.33
N LEU A 170 25.02 -8.79 1.25
CA LEU A 170 25.38 -10.09 1.85
C LEU A 170 24.21 -10.68 2.65
N ALA A 171 23.54 -9.86 3.46
CA ALA A 171 22.38 -10.28 4.23
C ALA A 171 21.24 -10.77 3.33
N TYR A 172 20.90 -10.03 2.27
CA TYR A 172 19.89 -10.46 1.31
C TYR A 172 20.27 -11.76 0.60
N LYS A 173 21.53 -11.91 0.13
CA LYS A 173 21.99 -13.15 -0.49
C LYS A 173 21.85 -14.36 0.42
N PHE A 174 22.13 -14.21 1.71
CA PHE A 174 21.94 -15.28 2.70
C PHE A 174 20.45 -15.57 2.93
N VAL A 175 19.65 -14.54 3.22
CA VAL A 175 18.22 -14.69 3.55
C VAL A 175 17.43 -15.31 2.43
N TYR A 176 17.72 -14.95 1.19
CA TYR A 176 16.95 -15.41 0.03
C TYR A 176 17.07 -16.92 -0.24
N GLN A 177 18.01 -17.61 0.38
CA GLN A 177 18.05 -19.08 0.40
C GLN A 177 16.84 -19.67 1.13
N PHE A 178 16.27 -18.94 2.08
CA PHE A 178 15.13 -19.36 2.90
C PHE A 178 13.78 -18.83 2.36
N ILE A 179 13.79 -17.87 1.44
CA ILE A 179 12.56 -17.35 0.79
C ILE A 179 12.13 -18.30 -0.32
N SER A 180 10.87 -18.72 -0.27
CA SER A 180 10.28 -19.64 -1.27
C SER A 180 9.74 -18.86 -2.47
N PHE A 181 9.11 -17.72 -2.24
CA PHE A 181 8.47 -16.88 -3.26
C PHE A 181 8.42 -15.42 -2.82
N ARG A 182 8.04 -14.53 -3.73
CA ARG A 182 7.89 -13.09 -3.47
C ARG A 182 6.53 -12.59 -3.94
N VAL A 183 6.02 -11.60 -3.21
CA VAL A 183 4.90 -10.74 -3.63
C VAL A 183 5.46 -9.34 -3.71
N LEU A 184 5.61 -8.79 -4.90
CA LEU A 184 6.27 -7.50 -5.13
C LEU A 184 5.30 -6.50 -5.75
N MET A 185 5.47 -5.23 -5.43
CA MET A 185 4.60 -4.18 -5.92
C MET A 185 4.78 -3.91 -7.42
N THR A 186 6.02 -4.01 -7.93
CA THR A 186 6.35 -3.63 -9.31
C THR A 186 7.33 -4.62 -9.96
N GLU A 187 7.36 -4.66 -11.28
CA GLU A 187 8.38 -5.39 -12.03
C GLU A 187 9.77 -4.79 -11.82
N ALA A 188 9.87 -3.47 -11.60
CA ALA A 188 11.15 -2.85 -11.26
C ALA A 188 11.74 -3.41 -9.96
N LEU A 189 10.91 -3.71 -8.95
CA LEU A 189 11.36 -4.44 -7.75
C LEU A 189 11.76 -5.87 -8.06
N GLN A 190 11.04 -6.57 -8.95
CA GLN A 190 11.40 -7.91 -9.36
C GLN A 190 12.77 -7.93 -10.04
N ARG A 191 13.01 -7.05 -11.02
CA ARG A 191 14.32 -6.90 -11.68
C ARG A 191 15.41 -6.61 -10.66
N PHE A 192 15.18 -5.66 -9.76
CA PHE A 192 16.13 -5.31 -8.71
C PHE A 192 16.52 -6.52 -7.83
N TYR A 193 15.54 -7.29 -7.35
CA TYR A 193 15.84 -8.45 -6.51
C TYR A 193 16.43 -9.61 -7.30
N ASN A 194 16.09 -9.80 -8.57
CA ASN A 194 16.72 -10.81 -9.42
C ASN A 194 18.22 -10.54 -9.62
N GLU A 195 18.57 -9.27 -9.87
CA GLU A 195 19.98 -8.84 -9.98
C GLU A 195 20.73 -8.93 -8.65
N LEU A 196 20.05 -8.57 -7.54
CA LEU A 196 20.68 -8.53 -6.22
C LEU A 196 21.00 -9.92 -5.66
N VAL A 197 20.10 -10.90 -5.85
CA VAL A 197 20.17 -12.20 -5.17
C VAL A 197 19.98 -13.38 -6.12
N CYS A 198 18.78 -13.63 -6.61
CA CYS A 198 18.43 -14.68 -7.56
C CYS A 198 16.98 -14.56 -8.01
N GLU A 199 16.61 -15.23 -9.05
CA GLU A 199 15.22 -15.40 -9.45
C GLU A 199 14.47 -16.25 -8.43
N LYS A 200 13.22 -15.90 -8.20
CA LYS A 200 12.25 -16.64 -7.37
C LYS A 200 10.87 -16.52 -8.00
N PRO A 201 9.99 -17.50 -7.80
CA PRO A 201 8.57 -17.32 -8.11
C PRO A 201 8.08 -16.00 -7.55
N THR A 202 7.50 -15.14 -8.38
CA THR A 202 7.12 -13.78 -8.00
C THR A 202 5.72 -13.47 -8.49
N TYR A 203 4.87 -13.03 -7.59
CA TYR A 203 3.57 -12.46 -7.91
C TYR A 203 3.67 -10.93 -7.85
N ILE A 204 3.31 -10.24 -8.93
CA ILE A 204 3.26 -8.78 -8.95
C ILE A 204 1.88 -8.34 -8.47
N LEU A 205 1.85 -7.57 -7.39
CA LEU A 205 0.65 -7.01 -6.79
C LEU A 205 0.87 -5.52 -6.51
N CYS A 206 0.57 -4.69 -7.52
CA CYS A 206 0.84 -3.25 -7.46
C CYS A 206 -0.02 -2.55 -6.40
N SER A 207 -1.27 -2.96 -6.23
CA SER A 207 -2.18 -2.37 -5.27
C SER A 207 -3.19 -3.37 -4.74
N ILE A 208 -3.75 -3.10 -3.57
CA ILE A 208 -4.79 -3.90 -2.93
C ILE A 208 -5.63 -3.04 -2.00
N LEU A 209 -6.94 -3.02 -2.23
CA LEU A 209 -7.88 -2.19 -1.52
C LEU A 209 -9.10 -2.99 -1.04
N ASN A 210 -9.55 -2.75 0.18
CA ASN A 210 -10.87 -3.16 0.63
C ASN A 210 -11.93 -2.24 0.00
N THR A 211 -12.60 -2.75 -1.04
CA THR A 211 -13.59 -2.01 -1.82
C THR A 211 -14.87 -1.69 -1.02
N ALA A 212 -15.21 -2.51 -0.01
CA ALA A 212 -16.41 -2.32 0.81
C ALA A 212 -16.45 -0.96 1.55
N ARG A 213 -15.31 -0.29 1.71
CA ARG A 213 -15.26 1.07 2.28
C ARG A 213 -15.94 2.12 1.42
N PHE A 214 -16.14 1.84 0.15
CA PHE A 214 -16.75 2.75 -0.83
C PHE A 214 -18.21 2.37 -1.13
N ASP A 215 -18.74 1.31 -0.50
CA ASP A 215 -20.12 0.88 -0.71
C ASP A 215 -21.12 1.95 -0.26
N GLY A 216 -22.04 2.31 -1.15
CA GLY A 216 -23.06 3.33 -0.87
C GLY A 216 -22.56 4.77 -0.83
N ILE A 217 -21.26 5.01 -1.11
CA ILE A 217 -20.71 6.37 -1.16
C ILE A 217 -21.17 7.04 -2.47
N VAL A 218 -21.82 8.19 -2.33
CA VAL A 218 -22.27 9.02 -3.45
C VAL A 218 -21.86 10.47 -3.21
N LYS A 219 -21.57 11.19 -4.30
CA LYS A 219 -21.25 12.63 -4.24
C LYS A 219 -22.39 13.42 -3.60
N GLN A 220 -22.07 14.17 -2.56
CA GLN A 220 -23.01 15.03 -1.85
C GLN A 220 -22.75 16.49 -2.22
N LYS A 221 -23.81 17.32 -2.12
CA LYS A 221 -23.67 18.76 -2.30
C LYS A 221 -22.83 19.34 -1.16
N VAL A 222 -21.78 20.07 -1.51
CA VAL A 222 -20.91 20.79 -0.59
C VAL A 222 -21.15 22.30 -0.70
N SER A 223 -20.89 23.04 0.35
CA SER A 223 -21.04 24.50 0.38
C SER A 223 -20.07 25.21 -0.57
N ARG A 224 -18.90 24.62 -0.79
CA ARG A 224 -17.86 25.14 -1.67
C ARG A 224 -17.24 23.96 -2.44
N LYS A 225 -17.14 24.06 -3.76
CA LYS A 225 -16.47 23.06 -4.60
C LYS A 225 -14.97 23.02 -4.30
N TYR A 226 -14.35 21.86 -4.44
CA TYR A 226 -12.91 21.74 -4.19
C TYR A 226 -12.25 20.66 -5.01
N MET A 227 -10.97 20.89 -5.32
CA MET A 227 -10.02 19.86 -5.71
C MET A 227 -9.38 19.29 -4.44
N CYS A 228 -9.09 18.00 -4.42
CA CYS A 228 -8.59 17.32 -3.23
C CYS A 228 -7.27 16.60 -3.47
N TYR A 229 -6.25 16.97 -2.71
CA TYR A 229 -5.08 16.15 -2.46
C TYR A 229 -5.23 15.45 -1.09
N MET A 230 -4.90 14.15 -1.02
CA MET A 230 -4.89 13.40 0.23
C MET A 230 -3.59 12.61 0.38
N GLY A 231 -2.80 12.93 1.40
CA GLY A 231 -1.51 12.29 1.64
C GLY A 231 -0.71 12.99 2.74
N ASN A 232 0.53 12.60 2.94
CA ASN A 232 1.36 13.18 4.00
C ASN A 232 2.11 14.45 3.60
N MET A 233 1.93 14.94 2.37
CA MET A 233 2.58 16.14 1.82
C MET A 233 4.12 16.15 1.96
N MET A 234 4.75 14.97 1.94
CA MET A 234 6.21 14.87 1.87
C MET A 234 6.67 15.26 0.47
N LEU A 235 7.27 16.45 0.30
CA LEU A 235 7.63 17.00 -1.02
C LEU A 235 8.52 16.07 -1.85
N ALA A 236 9.46 15.37 -1.23
CA ALA A 236 10.29 14.37 -1.89
C ALA A 236 9.51 13.15 -2.44
N LYS A 237 8.24 12.98 -2.07
CA LYS A 237 7.36 11.88 -2.50
C LYS A 237 6.16 12.35 -3.29
N ASP A 238 5.59 13.48 -2.92
CA ASP A 238 4.27 13.90 -3.40
C ASP A 238 4.27 15.24 -4.17
N ASN A 239 5.38 15.97 -4.20
CA ASN A 239 5.57 17.20 -5.01
C ASN A 239 4.33 18.14 -5.03
N VAL A 240 3.76 18.41 -3.82
CA VAL A 240 2.48 19.13 -3.68
C VAL A 240 2.55 20.57 -4.15
N ASP A 241 3.74 21.19 -4.10
CA ASP A 241 4.01 22.52 -4.63
C ASP A 241 3.73 22.63 -6.14
N ASN A 242 3.95 21.57 -6.92
CA ASN A 242 3.55 21.50 -8.33
C ASN A 242 2.03 21.63 -8.50
N ILE A 243 1.26 20.95 -7.64
CA ILE A 243 -0.22 21.03 -7.64
C ILE A 243 -0.68 22.45 -7.32
N ILE A 244 -0.05 23.13 -6.34
CA ILE A 244 -0.40 24.48 -5.94
C ILE A 244 -0.09 25.48 -7.06
N ARG A 245 1.06 25.35 -7.74
CA ARG A 245 1.42 26.17 -8.90
C ARG A 245 0.45 25.95 -10.08
N ALA A 246 0.08 24.70 -10.36
CA ALA A 246 -0.92 24.38 -11.36
C ALA A 246 -2.30 24.99 -11.00
N PHE A 247 -2.71 24.89 -9.76
CA PHE A 247 -3.96 25.48 -9.28
C PHE A 247 -3.98 27.00 -9.44
N LYS A 248 -2.86 27.70 -9.18
CA LYS A 248 -2.75 29.15 -9.42
C LYS A 248 -3.10 29.55 -10.86
N ARG A 249 -2.76 28.70 -11.84
CA ARG A 249 -3.03 28.98 -13.26
C ARG A 249 -4.51 28.84 -13.65
N VAL A 250 -5.34 28.23 -12.80
CA VAL A 250 -6.77 27.97 -13.09
C VAL A 250 -7.74 28.58 -12.09
N CYS A 251 -7.25 28.99 -10.92
CA CYS A 251 -8.14 29.43 -9.83
C CYS A 251 -8.94 30.68 -10.14
N ASP A 252 -8.47 31.56 -11.03
CA ASP A 252 -9.17 32.77 -11.42
C ASP A 252 -10.28 32.48 -12.45
N ASP A 253 -10.09 31.44 -13.29
CA ASP A 253 -11.10 30.96 -14.26
C ASP A 253 -12.27 30.23 -13.54
N PHE A 254 -11.99 29.61 -12.37
CA PHE A 254 -12.96 28.84 -11.58
C PHE A 254 -13.02 29.36 -10.15
N SER A 255 -13.60 30.55 -9.98
CA SER A 255 -13.65 31.26 -8.70
C SER A 255 -14.43 30.54 -7.59
N ASP A 256 -15.26 29.55 -7.92
CA ASP A 256 -16.06 28.74 -7.00
C ASP A 256 -15.39 27.44 -6.54
N VAL A 257 -14.15 27.13 -7.01
CA VAL A 257 -13.42 25.90 -6.68
C VAL A 257 -12.17 26.22 -5.88
N ASP A 258 -11.98 25.58 -4.73
CA ASP A 258 -10.81 25.69 -3.86
C ASP A 258 -9.90 24.45 -3.97
N LEU A 259 -8.69 24.52 -3.42
CA LEU A 259 -7.78 23.38 -3.28
C LEU A 259 -7.65 22.96 -1.82
N TYR A 260 -8.07 21.76 -1.48
CA TYR A 260 -7.96 21.18 -0.15
C TYR A 260 -6.84 20.17 -0.08
N LEU A 261 -5.90 20.37 0.85
CA LEU A 261 -4.74 19.53 1.10
C LEU A 261 -4.93 18.80 2.43
N TYR A 262 -5.34 17.53 2.35
CA TYR A 262 -5.50 16.68 3.53
C TYR A 262 -4.19 15.95 3.85
N GLY A 263 -3.81 15.99 5.12
CA GLY A 263 -2.61 15.35 5.65
C GLY A 263 -1.79 16.26 6.56
N THR A 264 -0.70 15.73 7.10
CA THR A 264 0.16 16.49 8.01
C THR A 264 1.61 16.38 7.52
N PRO A 265 2.13 17.42 6.85
CA PRO A 265 3.55 17.47 6.47
C PRO A 265 4.43 17.57 7.73
N ASN A 266 5.70 17.21 7.62
CA ASN A 266 6.68 17.58 8.63
C ASN A 266 6.93 19.08 8.61
N ASP A 267 7.54 19.64 9.66
CA ASP A 267 7.71 21.10 9.82
C ASP A 267 8.44 21.76 8.65
N LYS A 268 9.46 21.08 8.09
CA LYS A 268 10.21 21.59 6.93
C LYS A 268 9.33 21.69 5.68
N ASP A 269 8.65 20.59 5.34
CA ASP A 269 7.80 20.52 4.15
C ASP A 269 6.58 21.44 4.31
N LYS A 270 6.03 21.55 5.54
CA LYS A 270 4.95 22.48 5.90
C LYS A 270 5.34 23.93 5.59
N SER A 271 6.48 24.36 6.09
CA SER A 271 7.00 25.72 5.87
C SER A 271 7.17 26.04 4.37
N ILE A 272 7.63 25.08 3.57
CA ILE A 272 7.76 25.24 2.11
C ILE A 272 6.38 25.37 1.46
N VAL A 273 5.42 24.49 1.79
CA VAL A 273 4.06 24.52 1.25
C VAL A 273 3.35 25.82 1.59
N GLU A 274 3.43 26.27 2.85
CA GLU A 274 2.85 27.53 3.30
C GLU A 274 3.53 28.73 2.60
N GLY A 275 4.83 28.68 2.41
CA GLY A 275 5.60 29.68 1.65
C GLY A 275 5.12 29.81 0.19
N VAL A 276 4.92 28.70 -0.52
CA VAL A 276 4.39 28.70 -1.89
C VAL A 276 2.96 29.25 -1.95
N ILE A 277 2.10 28.89 -1.00
CA ILE A 277 0.72 29.42 -0.92
C ILE A 277 0.75 30.95 -0.75
N SER A 278 1.62 31.45 0.12
CA SER A 278 1.77 32.90 0.38
C SER A 278 2.37 33.65 -0.82
N GLU A 279 3.44 33.11 -1.40
CA GLU A 279 4.11 33.67 -2.60
C GLU A 279 3.14 33.88 -3.76
N LEU A 280 2.23 32.90 -3.96
CA LEU A 280 1.25 32.91 -5.04
C LEU A 280 -0.04 33.65 -4.71
N GLY A 281 -0.19 34.21 -3.51
CA GLY A 281 -1.39 34.90 -3.06
C GLY A 281 -2.63 34.02 -2.92
N LEU A 282 -2.46 32.74 -2.56
CA LEU A 282 -3.52 31.72 -2.52
C LEU A 282 -4.09 31.43 -1.14
N GLY A 283 -3.80 32.27 -0.13
CA GLY A 283 -4.21 32.04 1.25
C GLY A 283 -5.72 31.85 1.47
N ASN A 284 -6.55 32.40 0.58
CA ASN A 284 -8.04 32.28 0.62
C ASN A 284 -8.59 31.19 -0.30
N ARG A 285 -7.74 30.41 -0.98
CA ARG A 285 -8.14 29.42 -2.00
C ARG A 285 -7.49 28.05 -1.80
N VAL A 286 -6.37 27.97 -1.07
CA VAL A 286 -5.67 26.72 -0.76
C VAL A 286 -5.64 26.50 0.74
N PHE A 287 -6.15 25.37 1.19
CA PHE A 287 -6.34 25.08 2.62
C PHE A 287 -5.66 23.77 3.02
N ILE A 288 -4.73 23.85 3.97
CA ILE A 288 -4.17 22.67 4.64
C ILE A 288 -5.15 22.22 5.71
N LYS A 289 -5.90 21.13 5.42
CA LYS A 289 -7.02 20.64 6.25
C LYS A 289 -6.59 19.73 7.40
N GLY A 290 -5.30 19.34 7.46
CA GLY A 290 -4.83 18.38 8.45
C GLY A 290 -5.30 16.95 8.18
N ARG A 291 -5.17 16.09 9.19
CA ARG A 291 -5.61 14.68 9.08
C ARG A 291 -7.13 14.58 9.17
N ILE A 292 -7.68 13.64 8.44
CA ILE A 292 -9.09 13.28 8.46
C ILE A 292 -9.27 11.87 9.03
N ASP A 293 -10.40 11.60 9.66
CA ASP A 293 -10.77 10.26 10.08
C ASP A 293 -10.82 9.30 8.89
N TYR A 294 -10.29 8.10 9.07
CA TYR A 294 -10.22 7.07 8.04
C TYR A 294 -11.59 6.73 7.43
N ASN A 295 -12.63 6.75 8.25
CA ASN A 295 -13.99 6.45 7.79
C ASN A 295 -14.61 7.58 6.95
N LEU A 296 -14.10 8.80 7.05
CA LEU A 296 -14.56 9.95 6.28
C LEU A 296 -13.84 10.11 4.93
N VAL A 297 -12.74 9.37 4.72
CA VAL A 297 -11.94 9.44 3.49
C VAL A 297 -12.77 9.19 2.24
N PRO A 298 -13.55 8.09 2.13
CA PRO A 298 -14.32 7.81 0.91
C PRO A 298 -15.29 8.94 0.53
N GLN A 299 -16.04 9.45 1.50
CA GLN A 299 -17.00 10.53 1.25
C GLN A 299 -16.31 11.85 0.88
N THR A 300 -15.17 12.16 1.52
CA THR A 300 -14.38 13.36 1.19
C THR A 300 -13.82 13.30 -0.22
N LEU A 301 -13.35 12.14 -0.67
CA LEU A 301 -12.89 11.95 -2.04
C LEU A 301 -14.04 12.08 -3.04
N ALA A 302 -15.18 11.45 -2.77
CA ALA A 302 -16.36 11.49 -3.65
C ALA A 302 -16.98 12.89 -3.79
N ASN A 303 -16.85 13.74 -2.78
CA ASN A 303 -17.37 15.10 -2.80
C ASN A 303 -16.49 16.10 -3.58
N ALA A 304 -15.25 15.74 -3.93
CA ALA A 304 -14.34 16.60 -4.69
C ALA A 304 -14.77 16.71 -6.16
N GLU A 305 -14.35 17.78 -6.83
CA GLU A 305 -14.48 17.93 -8.29
C GLU A 305 -13.36 17.20 -9.02
N ILE A 306 -12.14 17.26 -8.48
CA ILE A 306 -10.94 16.61 -9.01
C ILE A 306 -10.10 16.09 -7.85
N LEU A 307 -9.58 14.88 -7.99
CA LEU A 307 -8.55 14.36 -7.12
C LEU A 307 -7.18 14.58 -7.76
N VAL A 308 -6.22 15.05 -6.98
CA VAL A 308 -4.91 15.45 -7.50
C VAL A 308 -3.77 14.76 -6.76
N THR A 309 -2.79 14.24 -7.50
CA THR A 309 -1.53 13.75 -6.95
C THR A 309 -0.39 14.03 -7.91
N SER A 310 0.76 14.43 -7.39
CA SER A 310 1.93 14.77 -8.18
C SER A 310 3.17 14.12 -7.56
N GLN A 311 3.57 12.97 -8.09
CA GLN A 311 4.79 12.31 -7.66
C GLN A 311 5.97 12.78 -8.51
N PRO A 312 7.13 13.08 -7.91
CA PRO A 312 8.35 13.42 -8.65
C PRO A 312 8.94 12.17 -9.31
N ALA A 313 9.60 12.33 -10.46
CA ALA A 313 10.33 11.27 -11.14
C ALA A 313 11.61 10.91 -10.37
N THR A 314 11.49 10.08 -9.36
CA THR A 314 12.59 9.61 -8.51
C THR A 314 12.77 8.09 -8.62
N LYS A 315 13.98 7.62 -8.25
CA LYS A 315 14.23 6.17 -8.14
C LYS A 315 13.25 5.48 -7.19
N ARG A 316 12.77 6.18 -6.16
CA ARG A 316 11.75 5.69 -5.25
C ARG A 316 10.42 5.44 -5.98
N ALA A 317 9.99 6.39 -6.79
CA ALA A 317 8.74 6.29 -7.56
C ALA A 317 8.79 5.13 -8.57
N ALA A 318 9.96 4.86 -9.16
CA ALA A 318 10.15 3.76 -10.10
C ALA A 318 9.89 2.35 -9.49
N GLY A 319 10.07 2.19 -8.18
CA GLY A 319 9.84 0.91 -7.50
C GLY A 319 8.53 0.84 -6.71
N GLY A 320 7.72 1.90 -6.70
CA GLY A 320 6.48 2.00 -5.95
C GLY A 320 5.27 2.20 -6.85
N PHE A 321 4.10 2.08 -6.23
CA PHE A 321 2.82 2.45 -6.83
C PHE A 321 2.11 3.45 -5.91
N PRO A 322 1.44 4.50 -6.45
CA PRO A 322 0.74 5.48 -5.63
C PRO A 322 -0.52 4.87 -5.00
N THR A 323 -0.38 4.33 -3.78
CA THR A 323 -1.47 3.65 -3.05
C THR A 323 -2.74 4.51 -2.86
N LYS A 324 -2.65 5.83 -2.98
CA LYS A 324 -3.82 6.72 -2.96
C LYS A 324 -4.65 6.65 -4.25
N LEU A 325 -4.05 6.21 -5.36
CA LEU A 325 -4.73 6.14 -6.65
C LEU A 325 -5.89 5.15 -6.64
N GLU A 326 -5.75 4.02 -5.96
CA GLU A 326 -6.82 3.04 -5.83
C GLU A 326 -8.06 3.63 -5.13
N GLU A 327 -7.87 4.40 -4.03
CA GLU A 327 -8.95 5.09 -3.34
C GLU A 327 -9.56 6.20 -4.21
N TYR A 328 -8.72 6.90 -4.99
CA TYR A 328 -9.19 7.92 -5.93
C TYR A 328 -10.09 7.31 -7.00
N MET A 329 -9.67 6.22 -7.61
CA MET A 329 -10.46 5.53 -8.63
C MET A 329 -11.77 4.97 -8.06
N MET A 330 -11.79 4.50 -6.81
CA MET A 330 -13.00 3.99 -6.15
C MET A 330 -14.01 5.09 -5.77
N SER A 331 -13.62 6.34 -5.76
CA SER A 331 -14.48 7.45 -5.32
C SER A 331 -15.44 7.99 -6.40
N HIS A 332 -15.41 7.47 -7.64
CA HIS A 332 -16.11 8.02 -8.80
C HIS A 332 -15.78 9.48 -9.11
N THR A 333 -14.61 9.96 -8.68
CA THR A 333 -14.15 11.33 -8.91
C THR A 333 -12.96 11.30 -9.87
N PRO A 334 -12.92 12.17 -10.90
CA PRO A 334 -11.81 12.19 -11.85
C PRO A 334 -10.50 12.52 -11.15
N ALA A 335 -9.43 11.84 -11.53
CA ALA A 335 -8.11 11.99 -10.90
C ALA A 335 -7.04 12.42 -11.90
N ILE A 336 -6.19 13.39 -11.52
CA ILE A 336 -4.98 13.76 -12.24
C ILE A 336 -3.78 13.16 -11.51
N VAL A 337 -2.93 12.45 -12.24
CA VAL A 337 -1.81 11.66 -11.71
C VAL A 337 -0.58 11.91 -12.57
N THR A 338 0.60 12.01 -11.96
CA THR A 338 1.85 12.08 -12.72
C THR A 338 2.29 10.73 -13.26
N ASN A 339 2.77 10.71 -14.50
CA ASN A 339 3.27 9.54 -15.19
C ASN A 339 4.67 9.17 -14.68
N VAL A 340 4.74 8.41 -13.58
CA VAL A 340 6.00 7.98 -12.96
C VAL A 340 6.02 6.47 -12.72
N GLY A 341 7.21 5.88 -12.82
CA GLY A 341 7.39 4.44 -12.61
C GLY A 341 6.55 3.60 -13.58
N GLU A 342 5.85 2.63 -13.05
CA GLU A 342 5.04 1.67 -13.84
C GLU A 342 3.55 2.04 -13.92
N ILE A 343 3.17 3.27 -13.53
CA ILE A 343 1.77 3.68 -13.45
C ILE A 343 1.04 3.51 -14.80
N HIS A 344 1.72 3.80 -15.91
CA HIS A 344 1.18 3.69 -17.27
C HIS A 344 0.84 2.24 -17.70
N TYR A 345 1.30 1.21 -16.98
CA TYR A 345 0.87 -0.17 -17.22
C TYR A 345 -0.51 -0.48 -16.63
N TYR A 346 -0.94 0.32 -15.65
CA TYR A 346 -2.16 0.08 -14.88
C TYR A 346 -3.28 1.08 -15.19
N VAL A 347 -2.94 2.25 -15.73
CA VAL A 347 -3.94 3.29 -16.03
C VAL A 347 -3.65 3.91 -17.39
N GLN A 348 -4.70 4.48 -18.02
CA GLN A 348 -4.63 5.06 -19.34
C GLN A 348 -5.11 6.52 -19.29
N ASP A 349 -4.35 7.42 -19.93
CA ASP A 349 -4.71 8.84 -20.03
C ASP A 349 -6.06 9.02 -20.74
N ASN A 350 -6.87 9.92 -20.19
CA ASN A 350 -8.22 10.27 -20.65
C ASN A 350 -9.21 9.08 -20.69
N ASN A 351 -8.81 7.91 -20.19
CA ASN A 351 -9.68 6.72 -20.15
C ASN A 351 -10.00 6.30 -18.72
N THR A 352 -9.00 6.13 -17.85
CA THR A 352 -9.21 5.78 -16.44
C THR A 352 -8.72 6.86 -15.49
N VAL A 353 -7.74 7.66 -15.89
CA VAL A 353 -7.25 8.85 -15.19
C VAL A 353 -6.82 9.90 -16.20
N TYR A 354 -6.40 11.06 -15.72
CA TYR A 354 -5.70 12.07 -16.51
C TYR A 354 -4.22 12.06 -16.13
N LEU A 355 -3.36 11.67 -17.09
CA LEU A 355 -1.91 11.61 -16.89
C LEU A 355 -1.24 12.91 -17.27
N VAL A 356 -0.25 13.30 -16.49
CA VAL A 356 0.64 14.44 -16.77
C VAL A 356 2.09 14.06 -16.49
N GLU A 357 3.03 14.67 -17.17
CA GLU A 357 4.44 14.46 -16.88
C GLU A 357 4.84 15.12 -15.54
N PRO A 358 5.79 14.54 -14.80
CA PRO A 358 6.28 15.12 -13.56
C PRO A 358 6.85 16.52 -13.74
N TYR A 359 6.63 17.41 -12.77
CA TYR A 359 7.10 18.79 -12.72
C TYR A 359 6.50 19.75 -13.78
N ASP A 360 5.53 19.31 -14.57
CA ASP A 360 4.85 20.13 -15.55
C ASP A 360 3.55 20.72 -14.96
N ASP A 361 3.68 21.88 -14.30
CA ASP A 361 2.53 22.59 -13.71
C ASP A 361 1.62 23.23 -14.78
N VAL A 362 2.11 23.43 -16.01
CA VAL A 362 1.32 23.96 -17.13
C VAL A 362 0.38 22.87 -17.66
N ALA A 363 0.91 21.70 -18.05
CA ALA A 363 0.10 20.58 -18.48
C ALA A 363 -0.87 20.11 -17.38
N TYR A 364 -0.43 20.18 -16.12
CA TYR A 364 -1.29 19.87 -14.98
C TYR A 364 -2.48 20.83 -14.88
N ALA A 365 -2.25 22.13 -15.05
CA ALA A 365 -3.30 23.15 -15.08
C ALA A 365 -4.26 22.98 -16.28
N GLU A 366 -3.75 22.59 -17.44
CA GLU A 366 -4.57 22.30 -18.62
C GLU A 366 -5.54 21.13 -18.36
N LYS A 367 -5.07 20.05 -17.72
CA LYS A 367 -5.94 18.93 -17.32
C LYS A 367 -6.98 19.37 -16.26
N MET A 368 -6.59 20.20 -15.28
CA MET A 368 -7.56 20.77 -14.32
C MET A 368 -8.65 21.55 -15.05
N ARG A 369 -8.26 22.46 -15.95
CA ARG A 369 -9.20 23.28 -16.73
C ARG A 369 -10.11 22.41 -17.61
N TYR A 370 -9.53 21.41 -18.26
CA TYR A 370 -10.29 20.47 -19.11
C TYR A 370 -11.38 19.74 -18.32
N ILE A 371 -11.03 19.14 -17.17
CA ILE A 371 -11.97 18.38 -16.33
C ILE A 371 -13.10 19.28 -15.84
N LEU A 372 -12.81 20.50 -15.36
CA LEU A 372 -13.82 21.43 -14.87
C LEU A 372 -14.76 21.94 -16.00
N SER A 373 -14.25 22.05 -17.21
CA SER A 373 -15.03 22.50 -18.37
C SER A 373 -15.84 21.38 -19.05
N HIS A 374 -15.46 20.08 -18.80
CA HIS A 374 -16.11 18.91 -19.40
C HIS A 374 -16.55 17.90 -18.34
N PRO A 375 -17.45 18.30 -17.40
CA PRO A 375 -17.78 17.48 -16.24
C PRO A 375 -18.45 16.14 -16.58
N GLN A 376 -19.18 16.06 -17.69
CA GLN A 376 -19.83 14.82 -18.12
C GLN A 376 -18.80 13.78 -18.58
N GLU A 377 -17.86 14.19 -19.41
CA GLU A 377 -16.78 13.31 -19.88
C GLU A 377 -15.88 12.88 -18.73
N ALA A 378 -15.54 13.82 -17.83
CA ALA A 378 -14.76 13.52 -16.64
C ALA A 378 -15.43 12.48 -15.72
N LYS A 379 -16.77 12.54 -15.61
CA LYS A 379 -17.57 11.54 -14.89
C LYS A 379 -17.50 10.15 -15.54
N GLU A 380 -17.49 10.10 -16.87
CA GLU A 380 -17.36 8.82 -17.62
C GLU A 380 -15.96 8.20 -17.41
N VAL A 381 -14.90 9.02 -17.44
CA VAL A 381 -13.54 8.59 -17.12
C VAL A 381 -13.50 8.02 -15.70
N ALA A 382 -14.06 8.72 -14.72
CA ALA A 382 -14.13 8.26 -13.33
C ALA A 382 -14.93 6.96 -13.16
N GLY A 383 -16.01 6.79 -13.93
CA GLY A 383 -16.80 5.54 -13.95
C GLY A 383 -16.01 4.35 -14.48
N ARG A 384 -15.22 4.55 -15.54
CA ARG A 384 -14.29 3.51 -16.06
C ARG A 384 -13.18 3.20 -15.05
N ALA A 385 -12.65 4.23 -14.38
CA ALA A 385 -11.67 4.08 -13.31
C ALA A 385 -12.19 3.21 -12.17
N TYR A 386 -13.41 3.45 -11.71
CA TYR A 386 -14.07 2.67 -10.67
C TYR A 386 -14.18 1.18 -11.04
N ASN A 387 -14.69 0.88 -12.23
CA ASN A 387 -14.81 -0.51 -12.69
C ASN A 387 -13.44 -1.21 -12.79
N TYR A 388 -12.44 -0.49 -13.28
CA TYR A 388 -11.08 -0.99 -13.35
C TYR A 388 -10.51 -1.28 -11.96
N ALA A 389 -10.71 -0.38 -10.99
CA ALA A 389 -10.19 -0.53 -9.63
C ALA A 389 -10.79 -1.74 -8.92
N ILE A 390 -12.09 -1.99 -9.05
CA ILE A 390 -12.73 -3.20 -8.49
C ILE A 390 -12.08 -4.47 -9.07
N ALA A 391 -11.95 -4.55 -10.38
CA ALA A 391 -11.46 -5.75 -11.07
C ALA A 391 -9.97 -6.03 -10.84
N ASN A 392 -9.14 -4.99 -10.61
CA ASN A 392 -7.69 -5.10 -10.60
C ASN A 392 -7.03 -4.75 -9.26
N PHE A 393 -7.72 -4.05 -8.35
CA PHE A 393 -7.20 -3.68 -7.04
C PHE A 393 -8.08 -4.18 -5.88
N GLY A 394 -9.30 -4.65 -6.16
CA GLY A 394 -10.19 -5.19 -5.14
C GLY A 394 -9.56 -6.36 -4.38
N SER A 395 -9.56 -6.29 -3.04
CA SER A 395 -8.84 -7.25 -2.19
C SER A 395 -9.24 -8.69 -2.45
N LYS A 396 -10.53 -8.97 -2.65
CA LYS A 396 -11.04 -10.32 -2.95
C LYS A 396 -10.50 -10.84 -4.29
N GLU A 397 -10.53 -10.02 -5.34
CA GLU A 397 -10.12 -10.42 -6.68
C GLU A 397 -8.61 -10.67 -6.78
N VAL A 398 -7.80 -9.75 -6.22
CA VAL A 398 -6.34 -9.89 -6.30
C VAL A 398 -5.81 -10.99 -5.39
N THR A 399 -6.44 -11.24 -4.23
CA THR A 399 -6.03 -12.34 -3.35
C THR A 399 -6.47 -13.70 -3.87
N LYS A 400 -7.56 -13.80 -4.64
CA LYS A 400 -7.88 -15.03 -5.38
C LYS A 400 -6.73 -15.42 -6.31
N LYS A 401 -6.25 -14.48 -7.13
CA LYS A 401 -5.10 -14.69 -8.01
C LYS A 401 -3.81 -15.01 -7.23
N LEU A 402 -3.63 -14.42 -6.04
CA LEU A 402 -2.52 -14.75 -5.15
C LEU A 402 -2.61 -16.19 -4.64
N ILE A 403 -3.80 -16.67 -4.27
CA ILE A 403 -4.01 -18.07 -3.85
C ILE A 403 -3.67 -19.02 -5.00
N ASP A 404 -4.18 -18.76 -6.22
CA ASP A 404 -3.86 -19.55 -7.41
C ASP A 404 -2.34 -19.62 -7.67
N PHE A 405 -1.64 -18.48 -7.50
CA PHE A 405 -0.19 -18.42 -7.58
C PHE A 405 0.49 -19.28 -6.49
N LEU A 406 0.00 -19.21 -5.26
CA LEU A 406 0.56 -19.97 -4.13
C LEU A 406 0.32 -21.49 -4.30
N ASP A 407 -0.88 -21.91 -4.72
CA ASP A 407 -1.19 -23.32 -4.99
C ASP A 407 -0.27 -23.93 -6.06
N ASN A 408 0.11 -23.13 -7.06
CA ASN A 408 1.05 -23.57 -8.11
C ASN A 408 2.54 -23.49 -7.67
N THR A 409 2.85 -22.83 -6.56
CA THR A 409 4.24 -22.54 -6.14
C THR A 409 4.69 -23.38 -4.94
N LEU A 410 3.79 -23.73 -4.01
CA LEU A 410 4.08 -24.37 -2.73
C LEU A 410 3.80 -25.85 -2.70
#